data_b5a3ac9b49387bc47b7c4fe73cdcaf8c
#
_entry.id   b5a3ac9b49387bc47b7c4fe73cdcaf8c
#
_cell.length_a   1.000
_cell.length_b   1.000
_cell.length_c   1.000
_cell.angle_alpha   90.00
_cell.angle_beta   90.00
_cell.angle_gamma   90.00
#
_symmetry.space_group_name_H-M   'P 1'
#
loop_
_entity.id
_entity.type
_entity.pdbx_description
1 polymer ?
#
loop_
_entity_poly.entity_id
_entity_poly.type
_entity_poly.pdbx_seq_one_letter_code
_entity_poly.pdbx_strand_id
1 'polypeptide(L)'
;AGYSEQATAGIIGNLMFESGGYPDDIKTNAVEYKNGEGIGMVQWSYVRKTRFRQYLKSHGESWPSHNISLQISYMLHEMEHGEWAWIGISQKYGAKYDVTLQEFKQCRDVAFATRAFCAKFERCHYKDAHLKERTAGAKWAYQKYHSQ
;
A
#
# COMPACT_ATOMS: atom_id res chain seq x y z
N ALA A 1 8.07 -13.12 -3.46
CA ALA A 1 8.69 -11.85 -3.82
C ALA A 1 9.75 -11.36 -2.81
N GLY A 2 10.12 -12.21 -1.84
CA GLY A 2 11.18 -11.91 -0.89
C GLY A 2 10.80 -10.94 0.23
N TYR A 3 9.50 -10.76 0.47
CA TYR A 3 9.02 -9.93 1.58
C TYR A 3 8.82 -10.79 2.83
N SER A 4 9.24 -10.27 3.99
CA SER A 4 8.94 -10.92 5.26
C SER A 4 7.44 -10.94 5.53
N GLU A 5 7.00 -11.80 6.44
CA GLU A 5 5.59 -11.84 6.86
C GLU A 5 5.17 -10.51 7.48
N GLN A 6 6.06 -9.86 8.24
CA GLN A 6 5.81 -8.56 8.85
C GLN A 6 5.68 -7.45 7.80
N ALA A 7 6.56 -7.42 6.80
CA ALA A 7 6.46 -6.46 5.69
C ALA A 7 5.15 -6.66 4.92
N THR A 8 4.81 -7.91 4.61
CA THR A 8 3.55 -8.25 3.93
C THR A 8 2.34 -7.80 4.74
N ALA A 9 2.35 -8.04 6.05
CA ALA A 9 1.26 -7.59 6.92
C ALA A 9 1.13 -6.06 6.92
N GLY A 10 2.24 -5.35 6.95
CA GLY A 10 2.25 -3.89 6.87
C GLY A 10 1.63 -3.37 5.57
N ILE A 11 1.93 -4.02 4.46
CA ILE A 11 1.31 -3.71 3.16
C ILE A 11 -0.21 -3.94 3.25
N ILE A 12 -0.63 -5.10 3.73
CA ILE A 12 -2.05 -5.47 3.82
C ILE A 12 -2.83 -4.47 4.67
N GLY A 13 -2.30 -4.07 5.82
CA GLY A 13 -2.96 -3.09 6.69
C GLY A 13 -3.18 -1.75 6.00
N ASN A 14 -2.20 -1.29 5.23
CA ASN A 14 -2.34 -0.07 4.43
C ASN A 14 -3.41 -0.23 3.34
N LEU A 15 -3.38 -1.34 2.61
CA LEU A 15 -4.34 -1.59 1.53
C LEU A 15 -5.77 -1.71 2.05
N MET A 16 -5.97 -2.34 3.20
CA MET A 16 -7.29 -2.39 3.85
C MET A 16 -7.83 -0.99 4.08
N PHE A 17 -7.02 -0.11 4.64
CA PHE A 17 -7.45 1.25 4.95
C PHE A 17 -7.69 2.04 3.67
N GLU A 18 -6.73 2.04 2.74
CA GLU A 18 -6.84 2.80 1.50
C GLU A 18 -8.05 2.41 0.67
N SER A 19 -8.36 1.13 0.60
CA SER A 19 -9.48 0.64 -0.20
C SER A 19 -10.84 0.74 0.50
N GLY A 20 -10.87 1.15 1.77
CA GLY A 20 -12.12 1.18 2.56
C GLY A 20 -12.59 -0.20 3.01
N GLY A 21 -11.74 -1.22 2.94
CA GLY A 21 -12.07 -2.59 3.38
C GLY A 21 -11.75 -2.87 4.84
N TYR A 22 -11.07 -1.93 5.53
CA TYR A 22 -10.81 -2.08 6.96
C TYR A 22 -12.11 -2.38 7.72
N PRO A 23 -12.15 -3.30 8.69
CA PRO A 23 -10.99 -3.92 9.37
C PRO A 23 -10.56 -5.29 8.85
N ASP A 24 -11.14 -5.85 7.82
CA ASP A 24 -10.91 -7.26 7.47
C ASP A 24 -10.92 -7.57 5.95
N ASP A 25 -10.97 -6.55 5.10
CA ASP A 25 -11.07 -6.75 3.65
C ASP A 25 -10.21 -5.73 2.87
N ILE A 26 -9.92 -6.05 1.62
CA ILE A 26 -9.29 -5.16 0.64
C ILE A 26 -10.22 -5.09 -0.58
N LYS A 27 -10.70 -3.89 -0.90
CA LYS A 27 -11.62 -3.68 -2.02
C LYS A 27 -10.87 -3.30 -3.28
N THR A 28 -10.90 -4.16 -4.29
CA THR A 28 -10.15 -3.96 -5.53
C THR A 28 -10.71 -2.85 -6.42
N ASN A 29 -12.02 -2.59 -6.36
CA ASN A 29 -12.66 -1.54 -7.14
C ASN A 29 -12.99 -0.29 -6.34
N ALA A 30 -12.28 -0.04 -5.26
CA ALA A 30 -12.49 1.15 -4.44
C ALA A 30 -12.27 2.43 -5.25
N VAL A 31 -13.14 3.43 -5.00
CA VAL A 31 -13.01 4.77 -5.56
C VAL A 31 -13.09 5.75 -4.40
N GLU A 32 -12.23 6.76 -4.40
CA GLU A 32 -12.17 7.75 -3.33
C GLU A 32 -13.53 8.41 -3.10
N TYR A 33 -13.96 8.42 -1.84
CA TYR A 33 -15.32 8.80 -1.45
C TYR A 33 -15.71 10.22 -1.89
N LYS A 34 -14.83 11.21 -1.67
CA LYS A 34 -15.21 12.63 -1.89
C LYS A 34 -15.12 13.07 -3.34
N ASN A 35 -14.06 12.72 -4.06
CA ASN A 35 -13.80 13.27 -5.39
C ASN A 35 -13.54 12.20 -6.46
N GLY A 36 -13.55 10.92 -6.09
CA GLY A 36 -13.35 9.84 -7.05
C GLY A 36 -11.95 9.77 -7.65
N GLU A 37 -10.97 10.49 -7.10
CA GLU A 37 -9.64 10.54 -7.68
C GLU A 37 -8.84 9.27 -7.42
N GLY A 38 -8.81 8.78 -6.18
CA GLY A 38 -8.11 7.53 -5.85
C GLY A 38 -8.89 6.31 -6.33
N ILE A 39 -8.22 5.37 -7.00
CA ILE A 39 -8.85 4.14 -7.51
C ILE A 39 -8.04 2.90 -7.13
N GLY A 40 -8.74 1.78 -6.98
CA GLY A 40 -8.14 0.48 -6.69
C GLY A 40 -7.67 0.32 -5.25
N MET A 41 -7.06 -0.81 -4.96
CA MET A 41 -6.67 -1.15 -3.59
C MET A 41 -5.58 -0.25 -3.01
N VAL A 42 -4.76 0.38 -3.85
CA VAL A 42 -3.69 1.31 -3.44
C VAL A 42 -4.19 2.75 -3.40
N GLN A 43 -5.34 3.03 -4.00
CA GLN A 43 -5.87 4.38 -4.22
C GLN A 43 -4.93 5.18 -5.11
N TRP A 44 -4.59 4.61 -6.26
CA TRP A 44 -3.80 5.29 -7.28
C TRP A 44 -4.49 6.58 -7.71
N SER A 45 -3.73 7.67 -7.71
CA SER A 45 -4.25 9.02 -7.97
C SER A 45 -3.39 9.74 -9.00
N TYR A 46 -3.99 10.69 -9.72
CA TYR A 46 -3.30 11.58 -10.67
C TYR A 46 -2.44 10.80 -11.68
N VAL A 47 -1.15 11.11 -11.79
CA VAL A 47 -0.26 10.45 -12.77
C VAL A 47 -0.11 8.94 -12.51
N ARG A 48 -0.14 8.52 -11.24
CA ARG A 48 -0.07 7.09 -10.90
C ARG A 48 -1.34 6.37 -11.36
N LYS A 49 -2.51 7.00 -11.25
CA LYS A 49 -3.77 6.46 -11.78
C LYS A 49 -3.71 6.28 -13.30
N THR A 50 -3.21 7.27 -14.01
CA THR A 50 -3.05 7.18 -15.47
C THR A 50 -2.15 6.00 -15.85
N ARG A 51 -1.01 5.85 -15.17
CA ARG A 51 -0.07 4.75 -15.40
C ARG A 51 -0.68 3.38 -15.05
N PHE A 52 -1.43 3.32 -13.97
CA PHE A 52 -2.14 2.10 -13.57
C PHE A 52 -3.13 1.67 -14.64
N ARG A 53 -3.94 2.60 -15.14
CA ARG A 53 -4.90 2.31 -16.21
C ARG A 53 -4.21 1.83 -17.49
N GLN A 54 -3.08 2.43 -17.84
CA GLN A 54 -2.27 1.99 -18.98
C GLN A 54 -1.75 0.58 -18.79
N TYR A 55 -1.30 0.25 -17.58
CA TYR A 55 -0.85 -1.09 -17.24
C TYR A 55 -1.98 -2.12 -17.39
N LEU A 56 -3.16 -1.84 -16.86
CA LEU A 56 -4.33 -2.71 -17.04
C LEU A 56 -4.61 -2.93 -18.53
N LYS A 57 -4.62 -1.87 -19.31
CA LYS A 57 -4.90 -1.94 -20.74
C LYS A 57 -3.87 -2.79 -21.48
N SER A 58 -2.60 -2.68 -21.14
CA SER A 58 -1.53 -3.47 -21.74
C SER A 58 -1.65 -4.96 -21.42
N HIS A 59 -2.43 -5.32 -20.40
CA HIS A 59 -2.71 -6.71 -20.01
C HIS A 59 -4.13 -7.16 -20.38
N GLY A 60 -4.80 -6.44 -21.29
CA GLY A 60 -6.14 -6.81 -21.76
C GLY A 60 -7.27 -6.49 -20.81
N GLU A 61 -7.01 -5.66 -19.80
CA GLU A 61 -7.99 -5.24 -18.79
C GLU A 61 -8.28 -3.74 -18.92
N SER A 62 -9.34 -3.30 -18.26
CA SER A 62 -9.66 -1.89 -18.13
C SER A 62 -10.25 -1.60 -16.76
N TRP A 63 -10.11 -0.35 -16.29
CA TRP A 63 -10.75 0.06 -15.05
C TRP A 63 -12.26 0.30 -15.32
N PRO A 64 -13.17 -0.16 -14.45
CA PRO A 64 -12.93 -0.89 -13.23
C PRO A 64 -12.54 -2.37 -13.44
N SER A 65 -11.72 -2.92 -12.53
CA SER A 65 -11.22 -4.29 -12.64
C SER A 65 -11.15 -4.95 -11.26
N HIS A 66 -11.63 -6.20 -11.18
CA HIS A 66 -11.53 -7.03 -9.98
C HIS A 66 -10.28 -7.91 -9.98
N ASN A 67 -9.37 -7.74 -10.96
CA ASN A 67 -8.18 -8.59 -11.06
C ASN A 67 -7.15 -8.18 -10.02
N ILE A 68 -7.26 -8.76 -8.83
CA ILE A 68 -6.35 -8.48 -7.71
C ILE A 68 -4.90 -8.82 -8.06
N SER A 69 -4.67 -9.88 -8.83
CA SER A 69 -3.31 -10.27 -9.22
C SER A 69 -2.63 -9.19 -10.04
N LEU A 70 -3.33 -8.56 -10.97
CA LEU A 70 -2.79 -7.44 -11.74
C LEU A 70 -2.53 -6.21 -10.87
N GLN A 71 -3.42 -5.92 -9.92
CA GLN A 71 -3.21 -4.80 -9.01
C GLN A 71 -1.97 -5.03 -8.13
N ILE A 72 -1.81 -6.23 -7.59
CA ILE A 72 -0.62 -6.60 -6.81
C ILE A 72 0.63 -6.50 -7.67
N SER A 73 0.61 -7.05 -8.88
CA SER A 73 1.76 -7.03 -9.79
C SER A 73 2.18 -5.60 -10.11
N TYR A 74 1.21 -4.72 -10.37
CA TYR A 74 1.51 -3.32 -10.65
C TYR A 74 2.08 -2.60 -9.43
N MET A 75 1.49 -2.82 -8.24
CA MET A 75 2.00 -2.25 -6.99
C MET A 75 3.46 -2.66 -6.75
N LEU A 76 3.77 -3.95 -6.89
CA LEU A 76 5.14 -4.44 -6.71
C LEU A 76 6.08 -3.85 -7.77
N HIS A 77 5.63 -3.72 -9.00
CA HIS A 77 6.38 -3.05 -10.06
C HIS A 77 6.70 -1.60 -9.69
N GLU A 78 5.73 -0.84 -9.20
CA GLU A 78 5.96 0.53 -8.75
C GLU A 78 7.01 0.59 -7.63
N MET A 79 6.91 -0.30 -6.65
CA MET A 79 7.85 -0.34 -5.53
C MET A 79 9.30 -0.56 -6.01
N GLU A 80 9.48 -1.41 -7.02
CA GLU A 80 10.81 -1.72 -7.59
C GLU A 80 11.30 -0.66 -8.59
N HIS A 81 10.44 0.23 -9.08
CA HIS A 81 10.74 1.15 -10.17
C HIS A 81 10.49 2.62 -9.82
N GLY A 82 10.95 3.02 -8.65
CA GLY A 82 11.05 4.44 -8.29
C GLY A 82 9.93 5.00 -7.43
N GLU A 83 8.86 4.25 -7.16
CA GLU A 83 7.78 4.75 -6.30
C GLU A 83 8.02 4.54 -4.80
N TRP A 84 9.07 3.82 -4.43
CA TRP A 84 9.54 3.72 -3.05
C TRP A 84 10.44 4.92 -2.78
N ALA A 85 9.89 6.00 -2.21
CA ALA A 85 10.59 7.27 -2.14
C ALA A 85 10.38 7.99 -0.82
N TRP A 86 11.40 8.74 -0.37
CA TRP A 86 11.27 9.65 0.76
C TRP A 86 10.94 11.05 0.24
N ILE A 87 9.78 11.58 0.61
CA ILE A 87 9.37 12.94 0.25
C ILE A 87 9.27 13.80 1.51
N GLY A 88 9.31 15.11 1.34
CA GLY A 88 9.35 16.06 2.47
C GLY A 88 8.29 15.84 3.52
N ILE A 89 7.07 15.53 3.12
CA ILE A 89 5.97 15.26 4.04
C ILE A 89 6.24 14.06 4.94
N SER A 90 7.01 13.10 4.50
CA SER A 90 7.36 11.90 5.24
C SER A 90 8.27 12.17 6.44
N GLN A 91 8.90 13.34 6.50
CA GLN A 91 9.76 13.68 7.63
C GLN A 91 9.03 13.63 8.96
N LYS A 92 7.73 13.91 8.97
CA LYS A 92 6.89 13.83 10.17
C LYS A 92 6.67 12.40 10.66
N TYR A 93 6.89 11.42 9.81
CA TYR A 93 6.87 10.01 10.22
C TYR A 93 8.08 9.63 11.08
N GLY A 94 9.17 10.39 10.99
CA GLY A 94 10.43 10.12 11.69
C GLY A 94 11.48 9.53 10.75
N ALA A 95 12.71 10.03 10.84
CA ALA A 95 13.81 9.66 9.92
C ALA A 95 14.10 8.15 9.90
N LYS A 96 13.83 7.43 10.98
CA LYS A 96 14.05 5.99 11.06
C LYS A 96 13.18 5.19 10.08
N TYR A 97 12.11 5.78 9.57
CA TYR A 97 11.22 5.14 8.58
C TYR A 97 11.68 5.36 7.14
N ASP A 98 12.73 6.15 6.94
CA ASP A 98 13.35 6.34 5.62
C ASP A 98 14.27 5.17 5.28
N VAL A 99 13.67 3.99 5.22
CA VAL A 99 14.39 2.74 4.92
C VAL A 99 14.38 2.48 3.42
N THR A 100 15.38 1.73 2.95
CA THR A 100 15.39 1.25 1.56
C THR A 100 14.30 0.19 1.37
N LEU A 101 13.92 -0.06 0.12
CA LEU A 101 12.99 -1.15 -0.18
C LEU A 101 13.53 -2.49 0.33
N GLN A 102 14.84 -2.73 0.16
CA GLN A 102 15.45 -3.97 0.61
C GLN A 102 15.36 -4.14 2.14
N GLU A 103 15.60 -3.06 2.88
CA GLU A 103 15.45 -3.06 4.34
C GLU A 103 13.99 -3.31 4.74
N PHE A 104 13.05 -2.67 4.03
CA PHE A 104 11.63 -2.88 4.26
C PHE A 104 11.23 -4.34 4.04
N LYS A 105 11.70 -4.95 2.95
CA LYS A 105 11.39 -6.36 2.64
C LYS A 105 11.78 -7.31 3.77
N GLN A 106 12.81 -6.97 4.52
CA GLN A 106 13.35 -7.80 5.61
C GLN A 106 12.85 -7.39 6.99
N CYS A 107 11.95 -6.43 7.07
CA CYS A 107 11.45 -5.90 8.33
C CYS A 107 10.81 -6.99 9.19
N ARG A 108 11.08 -6.95 10.50
CA ARG A 108 10.58 -7.94 11.47
C ARG A 108 9.58 -7.35 12.47
N ASP A 109 9.15 -6.13 12.26
CA ASP A 109 8.19 -5.45 13.14
C ASP A 109 7.00 -4.99 12.31
N VAL A 110 5.81 -5.49 12.65
CA VAL A 110 4.57 -5.19 11.89
C VAL A 110 4.23 -3.71 11.94
N ALA A 111 4.30 -3.09 13.12
CA ALA A 111 3.98 -1.67 13.27
C ALA A 111 4.98 -0.79 12.50
N PHE A 112 6.26 -1.12 12.55
CA PHE A 112 7.29 -0.43 11.79
C PHE A 112 7.04 -0.56 10.29
N ALA A 113 6.78 -1.77 9.80
CA ALA A 113 6.51 -2.01 8.39
C ALA A 113 5.29 -1.23 7.90
N THR A 114 4.22 -1.20 8.70
CA THR A 114 3.01 -0.45 8.38
C THR A 114 3.31 1.03 8.18
N ARG A 115 4.05 1.62 9.10
CA ARG A 115 4.39 3.04 9.07
C ARG A 115 5.36 3.37 7.92
N ALA A 116 6.37 2.52 7.71
CA ALA A 116 7.32 2.70 6.62
C ALA A 116 6.64 2.65 5.25
N PHE A 117 5.76 1.69 5.03
CA PHE A 117 5.01 1.59 3.77
C PHE A 117 4.12 2.81 3.55
N CYS A 118 3.41 3.27 4.59
CA CYS A 118 2.58 4.47 4.51
C CYS A 118 3.42 5.70 4.13
N ALA A 119 4.60 5.85 4.73
CA ALA A 119 5.48 6.99 4.49
C ALA A 119 6.15 6.96 3.12
N LYS A 120 6.62 5.79 2.69
CA LYS A 120 7.48 5.65 1.51
C LYS A 120 6.72 5.34 0.22
N PHE A 121 5.64 4.61 0.31
CA PHE A 121 4.88 4.19 -0.86
C PHE A 121 3.53 4.89 -1.00
N GLU A 122 2.69 4.83 0.02
CA GLU A 122 1.37 5.50 0.00
C GLU A 122 1.51 7.02 0.08
N ARG A 123 2.55 7.50 0.75
CA ARG A 123 2.84 8.94 0.89
C ARG A 123 1.69 9.71 1.49
N CYS A 124 1.05 9.11 2.50
CA CYS A 124 -0.09 9.72 3.18
C CYS A 124 0.37 10.97 3.91
N HIS A 125 -0.46 12.00 3.88
CA HIS A 125 -0.25 13.16 4.74
C HIS A 125 -0.29 12.70 6.20
N TYR A 126 0.75 13.01 7.00
CA TYR A 126 0.89 12.46 8.35
C TYR A 126 -0.35 12.67 9.23
N LYS A 127 -0.97 13.85 9.17
CA LYS A 127 -2.16 14.18 9.97
C LYS A 127 -3.35 13.27 9.66
N ASP A 128 -3.47 12.86 8.40
CA ASP A 128 -4.61 12.10 7.89
C ASP A 128 -4.23 10.64 7.57
N ALA A 129 -3.08 10.19 8.09
CA ALA A 129 -2.54 8.86 7.75
C ALA A 129 -3.31 7.73 8.42
N HIS A 130 -4.01 7.98 9.53
CA HIS A 130 -4.75 6.95 10.27
C HIS A 130 -3.88 5.73 10.59
N LEU A 131 -2.69 5.99 11.14
CA LEU A 131 -1.70 4.93 11.41
C LEU A 131 -2.21 3.89 12.40
N LYS A 132 -3.08 4.29 13.34
CA LYS A 132 -3.69 3.37 14.30
C LYS A 132 -4.50 2.29 13.59
N GLU A 133 -5.36 2.68 12.67
CA GLU A 133 -6.23 1.78 11.90
C GLU A 133 -5.41 0.91 10.96
N ARG A 134 -4.45 1.49 10.26
CA ARG A 134 -3.54 0.73 9.37
C ARG A 134 -2.76 -0.32 10.14
N THR A 135 -2.24 0.05 11.31
CA THR A 135 -1.47 -0.86 12.16
C THR A 135 -2.36 -1.96 12.74
N ALA A 136 -3.60 -1.63 13.15
CA ALA A 136 -4.55 -2.64 13.63
C ALA A 136 -4.87 -3.66 12.53
N GLY A 137 -5.11 -3.21 11.31
CA GLY A 137 -5.33 -4.10 10.16
C GLY A 137 -4.12 -4.97 9.86
N ALA A 138 -2.93 -4.39 9.93
CA ALA A 138 -1.69 -5.13 9.72
C ALA A 138 -1.48 -6.22 10.77
N LYS A 139 -1.73 -5.91 12.04
CA LYS A 139 -1.61 -6.88 13.13
C LYS A 139 -2.64 -8.01 12.99
N TRP A 140 -3.86 -7.67 12.61
CA TRP A 140 -4.89 -8.66 12.32
C TRP A 140 -4.43 -9.60 11.20
N ALA A 141 -3.93 -9.08 10.10
CA ALA A 141 -3.44 -9.88 8.97
C ALA A 141 -2.27 -10.78 9.38
N TYR A 142 -1.32 -10.24 10.15
CA TYR A 142 -0.19 -11.00 10.64
C TYR A 142 -0.62 -12.18 11.50
N GLN A 143 -1.52 -11.96 12.47
CA GLN A 143 -2.02 -13.01 13.33
C GLN A 143 -2.76 -14.10 12.56
N LYS A 144 -3.50 -13.70 11.52
CA LYS A 144 -4.31 -14.63 10.73
C LYS A 144 -3.47 -15.48 9.78
N TYR A 145 -2.43 -14.92 9.19
CA TYR A 145 -1.74 -15.53 8.05
C TYR A 145 -0.28 -15.91 8.30
N HIS A 146 0.32 -15.48 9.41
CA HIS A 146 1.73 -15.78 9.65
C HIS A 146 1.95 -17.28 9.82
N SER A 147 3.04 -17.78 9.24
CA SER A 147 3.48 -19.17 9.37
C SER A 147 2.42 -20.23 9.06
N GLN A 148 1.49 -19.93 8.14
CA GLN A 148 0.53 -20.91 7.66
C GLN A 148 1.14 -21.84 6.62
#